data_e09d91e627b954a3842bd0a8aec30ec8
#
_entry.id   e09d91e627b954a3842bd0a8aec30ec8
#
_cell.length_a   1.000
_cell.length_b   1.000
_cell.length_c   1.000
_cell.angle_alpha   90.00
_cell.angle_beta   90.00
_cell.angle_gamma   90.00
#
_symmetry.space_group_name_H-M   'P 1'
#
loop_
_entity.id
_entity.type
_entity.pdbx_description
1 polymer ?
#
loop_
_entity_poly.entity_id
_entity_poly.type
_entity_poly.pdbx_seq_one_letter_code
_entity_poly.pdbx_strand_id
1 'polypeptide(L)'
;MTSRNLSLVSVFGTVVLVTAALFSAPLAARAQAQRAPEAELLQATLGEYCVTCHNDRSRRGDLSFEGLDLSRVGEHAAIPERVLLQLRSRRMPPVGRPRPADETYDALASWLESEIDQFEAANPNPGRTEAFHRLNRAEYANAVRDLLALDVDVEALLPADDIDEHGFDNMADVLTVSPALMERYL
;
A
#
# COMPACT_ATOMS: atom_id res chain seq x y z
N MET A 1 37.93 48.40 37.45
CA MET A 1 36.86 48.47 36.49
C MET A 1 36.88 47.30 35.52
N THR A 2 36.75 46.02 35.98
CA THR A 2 36.94 44.86 35.09
C THR A 2 36.01 43.66 35.40
N SER A 3 35.03 43.76 36.30
CA SER A 3 34.22 42.59 36.69
C SER A 3 32.76 42.59 36.10
N ARG A 4 32.33 43.66 35.40
CA ARG A 4 30.94 43.73 34.83
C ARG A 4 30.79 43.17 33.44
N ASN A 5 31.86 43.03 32.69
CA ASN A 5 31.78 42.53 31.29
C ASN A 5 31.80 41.01 31.14
N LEU A 6 32.28 40.27 32.17
CA LEU A 6 32.30 38.81 32.12
C LEU A 6 30.91 38.18 32.30
N SER A 7 30.03 38.83 33.10
CA SER A 7 28.69 38.28 33.35
C SER A 7 27.74 38.40 32.11
N LEU A 8 27.91 39.45 31.30
CA LEU A 8 27.09 39.66 30.09
C LEU A 8 27.42 38.64 28.97
N VAL A 9 28.71 38.34 28.81
CA VAL A 9 29.14 37.34 27.81
C VAL A 9 28.68 35.95 28.17
N SER A 10 28.65 35.59 29.46
CA SER A 10 28.17 34.29 29.94
C SER A 10 26.66 34.09 29.75
N VAL A 11 25.84 35.13 29.97
CA VAL A 11 24.38 35.05 29.79
C VAL A 11 24.01 34.97 28.34
N PHE A 12 24.66 35.74 27.44
CA PHE A 12 24.40 35.64 26.01
C PHE A 12 24.86 34.31 25.41
N GLY A 13 25.96 33.75 25.85
CA GLY A 13 26.46 32.42 25.43
C GLY A 13 25.52 31.29 25.80
N THR A 14 24.96 31.31 27.03
CA THR A 14 23.97 30.30 27.45
C THR A 14 22.64 30.40 26.78
N VAL A 15 22.11 31.61 26.49
CA VAL A 15 20.86 31.82 25.77
C VAL A 15 20.99 31.35 24.32
N VAL A 16 22.09 31.62 23.64
CA VAL A 16 22.32 31.18 22.24
C VAL A 16 22.46 29.65 22.16
N LEU A 17 23.11 29.00 23.13
CA LEU A 17 23.24 27.54 23.18
C LEU A 17 21.90 26.85 23.46
N VAL A 18 21.05 27.39 24.34
CA VAL A 18 19.73 26.83 24.64
C VAL A 18 18.77 27.00 23.46
N THR A 19 18.80 28.14 22.76
CA THR A 19 17.96 28.34 21.57
C THR A 19 18.38 27.46 20.39
N ALA A 20 19.68 27.21 20.20
CA ALA A 20 20.15 26.28 19.16
C ALA A 20 19.77 24.82 19.44
N ALA A 21 19.73 24.40 20.71
CA ALA A 21 19.29 23.04 21.09
C ALA A 21 17.80 22.80 20.87
N LEU A 22 16.95 23.83 20.96
CA LEU A 22 15.51 23.73 20.70
C LEU A 22 15.16 23.59 19.20
N PHE A 23 16.07 24.01 18.30
CA PHE A 23 15.88 23.90 16.84
C PHE A 23 16.47 22.61 16.24
N SER A 24 17.20 21.81 16.98
CA SER A 24 17.90 20.61 16.50
C SER A 24 17.15 19.30 16.80
N ALA A 25 15.81 19.35 16.96
CA ALA A 25 15.04 18.11 16.97
C ALA A 25 15.28 17.37 15.64
N PRO A 26 15.66 16.07 15.68
CA PRO A 26 15.92 15.29 14.48
C PRO A 26 14.67 15.30 13.59
N LEU A 27 14.87 15.41 12.27
CA LEU A 27 13.79 15.41 11.27
C LEU A 27 12.79 14.27 11.49
N ALA A 28 13.27 13.12 11.94
CA ALA A 28 12.43 11.97 12.29
C ALA A 28 11.46 12.27 13.46
N ALA A 29 11.88 12.98 14.50
CA ALA A 29 11.00 13.34 15.62
C ALA A 29 9.93 14.36 15.21
N ARG A 30 10.24 15.26 14.28
CA ARG A 30 9.27 16.19 13.72
C ARG A 30 8.24 15.48 12.84
N ALA A 31 8.68 14.54 12.01
CA ALA A 31 7.80 13.71 11.18
C ALA A 31 6.84 12.88 12.05
N GLN A 32 7.30 12.30 13.13
CA GLN A 32 6.47 11.53 14.07
C GLN A 32 5.44 12.42 14.79
N ALA A 33 5.82 13.64 15.19
CA ALA A 33 4.91 14.58 15.85
C ALA A 33 3.77 15.09 14.93
N GLN A 34 3.98 15.09 13.62
CA GLN A 34 2.95 15.46 12.64
C GLN A 34 2.00 14.31 12.31
N ARG A 35 2.43 13.05 12.45
CA ARG A 35 1.61 11.86 12.14
C ARG A 35 0.56 11.53 13.19
N ALA A 36 0.82 11.84 14.46
CA ALA A 36 -0.10 11.52 15.53
C ALA A 36 -1.51 12.13 15.34
N PRO A 37 -1.66 13.43 15.03
CA PRO A 37 -2.98 14.02 14.79
C PRO A 37 -3.65 13.48 13.52
N GLU A 38 -2.90 13.05 12.52
CA GLU A 38 -3.44 12.45 11.29
C GLU A 38 -3.99 11.04 11.55
N ALA A 39 -3.29 10.23 12.34
CA ALA A 39 -3.75 8.91 12.76
C ALA A 39 -5.01 9.00 13.65
N GLU A 40 -5.11 10.00 14.54
CA GLU A 40 -6.31 10.24 15.34
C GLU A 40 -7.50 10.64 14.45
N LEU A 41 -7.30 11.49 13.45
CA LEU A 41 -8.32 11.85 12.48
C LEU A 41 -8.82 10.63 11.70
N LEU A 42 -7.90 9.76 11.26
CA LEU A 42 -8.25 8.52 10.57
C LEU A 42 -9.06 7.59 11.49
N GLN A 43 -8.61 7.39 12.73
CA GLN A 43 -9.31 6.54 13.68
C GLN A 43 -10.75 7.04 13.93
N ALA A 44 -10.92 8.35 14.13
CA ALA A 44 -12.24 8.97 14.31
C ALA A 44 -13.12 8.78 13.07
N THR A 45 -12.57 9.01 11.88
CA THR A 45 -13.30 8.88 10.62
C THR A 45 -13.67 7.41 10.32
N LEU A 46 -12.80 6.46 10.59
CA LEU A 46 -13.13 5.04 10.49
C LEU A 46 -14.28 4.65 11.43
N GLY A 47 -14.23 5.13 12.68
CA GLY A 47 -15.28 4.89 13.66
C GLY A 47 -16.65 5.45 13.23
N GLU A 48 -16.66 6.66 12.69
CA GLU A 48 -17.89 7.36 12.30
C GLU A 48 -18.50 6.82 11.00
N TYR A 49 -17.68 6.56 9.98
CA TYR A 49 -18.19 6.30 8.63
C TYR A 49 -18.04 4.85 8.15
N CYS A 50 -17.16 4.05 8.75
CA CYS A 50 -16.78 2.75 8.20
C CYS A 50 -17.17 1.56 9.10
N VAL A 51 -16.90 1.64 10.41
CA VAL A 51 -17.08 0.53 11.37
C VAL A 51 -18.53 0.06 11.45
N THR A 52 -19.52 0.92 11.21
CA THR A 52 -20.93 0.52 11.21
C THR A 52 -21.23 -0.64 10.25
N CYS A 53 -20.49 -0.72 9.13
CA CYS A 53 -20.65 -1.78 8.11
C CYS A 53 -19.48 -2.77 8.10
N HIS A 54 -18.27 -2.30 8.42
CA HIS A 54 -17.04 -3.09 8.41
C HIS A 54 -16.58 -3.37 9.85
N ASN A 55 -17.34 -4.19 10.56
CA ASN A 55 -17.08 -4.66 11.92
C ASN A 55 -17.08 -6.19 11.97
N ASP A 56 -16.64 -6.77 13.07
CA ASP A 56 -16.49 -8.21 13.22
C ASP A 56 -17.79 -8.99 13.05
N ARG A 57 -18.93 -8.34 13.31
CA ARG A 57 -20.25 -8.94 13.19
C ARG A 57 -20.77 -8.98 11.76
N SER A 58 -20.64 -7.88 11.02
CA SER A 58 -21.22 -7.74 9.67
C SER A 58 -20.23 -8.02 8.55
N ARG A 59 -18.93 -7.80 8.78
CA ARG A 59 -17.82 -8.06 7.87
C ARG A 59 -18.12 -7.80 6.38
N ARG A 60 -18.78 -6.69 6.08
CA ARG A 60 -19.15 -6.38 4.69
C ARG A 60 -17.90 -6.27 3.81
N GLY A 61 -17.92 -6.96 2.67
CA GLY A 61 -16.75 -7.06 1.79
C GLY A 61 -15.60 -7.85 2.42
N ASP A 62 -15.92 -8.73 3.37
CA ASP A 62 -14.98 -9.55 4.16
C ASP A 62 -13.94 -8.72 4.93
N LEU A 63 -14.34 -7.53 5.37
CA LEU A 63 -13.47 -6.54 6.00
C LEU A 63 -14.02 -6.11 7.35
N SER A 64 -13.16 -6.02 8.36
CA SER A 64 -13.41 -5.40 9.66
C SER A 64 -12.34 -4.35 9.96
N PHE A 65 -12.79 -3.22 10.50
CA PHE A 65 -11.91 -2.16 11.02
C PHE A 65 -11.93 -2.10 12.55
N GLU A 66 -12.67 -3.00 13.22
CA GLU A 66 -12.63 -3.11 14.67
C GLU A 66 -11.24 -3.57 15.12
N GLY A 67 -10.64 -2.81 16.05
CA GLY A 67 -9.31 -3.15 16.58
C GLY A 67 -8.16 -2.99 15.59
N LEU A 68 -8.37 -2.32 14.46
CA LEU A 68 -7.31 -2.05 13.49
C LEU A 68 -6.21 -1.17 14.14
N ASP A 69 -5.00 -1.70 14.15
CA ASP A 69 -3.81 -0.96 14.60
C ASP A 69 -3.25 -0.13 13.45
N LEU A 70 -3.53 1.17 13.49
CA LEU A 70 -3.07 2.11 12.47
C LEU A 70 -1.55 2.31 12.45
N SER A 71 -0.85 1.97 13.54
CA SER A 71 0.62 2.04 13.57
C SER A 71 1.30 0.96 12.72
N ARG A 72 0.54 -0.06 12.30
CA ARG A 72 1.01 -1.23 11.55
C ARG A 72 0.33 -1.38 10.18
N VAL A 73 -0.24 -0.30 9.69
CA VAL A 73 -0.99 -0.28 8.42
C VAL A 73 -0.16 -0.83 7.25
N GLY A 74 1.11 -0.47 7.15
CA GLY A 74 1.99 -0.93 6.06
C GLY A 74 2.31 -2.43 6.09
N GLU A 75 2.22 -3.09 7.24
CA GLU A 75 2.57 -4.52 7.35
C GLU A 75 1.63 -5.45 6.59
N HIS A 76 0.42 -4.96 6.24
CA HIS A 76 -0.62 -5.71 5.55
C HIS A 76 -1.18 -4.91 4.37
N ALA A 77 -0.30 -4.43 3.49
CA ALA A 77 -0.60 -3.45 2.44
C ALA A 77 -1.85 -3.77 1.60
N ALA A 78 -2.16 -5.02 1.33
CA ALA A 78 -3.30 -5.42 0.49
C ALA A 78 -4.68 -4.86 0.95
N ILE A 79 -4.93 -4.77 2.26
CA ILE A 79 -6.17 -4.18 2.79
C ILE A 79 -6.12 -2.65 2.71
N PRO A 80 -5.08 -1.96 3.22
CA PRO A 80 -4.89 -0.53 3.07
C PRO A 80 -4.97 -0.03 1.62
N GLU A 81 -4.36 -0.72 0.67
CA GLU A 81 -4.43 -0.37 -0.77
C GLU A 81 -5.86 -0.44 -1.32
N ARG A 82 -6.62 -1.47 -0.98
CA ARG A 82 -8.04 -1.57 -1.34
C ARG A 82 -8.86 -0.44 -0.72
N VAL A 83 -8.57 -0.06 0.53
CA VAL A 83 -9.20 1.09 1.20
C VAL A 83 -8.84 2.38 0.48
N LEU A 84 -7.57 2.61 0.18
CA LEU A 84 -7.07 3.77 -0.56
C LEU A 84 -7.80 3.92 -1.91
N LEU A 85 -7.93 2.83 -2.68
CA LEU A 85 -8.67 2.83 -3.94
C LEU A 85 -10.13 3.24 -3.77
N GLN A 86 -10.81 2.77 -2.72
CA GLN A 86 -12.21 3.13 -2.45
C GLN A 86 -12.36 4.60 -2.01
N LEU A 87 -11.40 5.12 -1.23
CA LEU A 87 -11.36 6.53 -0.83
C LEU A 87 -11.11 7.45 -2.03
N ARG A 88 -10.08 7.16 -2.84
CA ARG A 88 -9.73 7.93 -4.04
C ARG A 88 -10.87 7.95 -5.06
N SER A 89 -11.54 6.83 -5.26
CA SER A 89 -12.69 6.72 -6.16
C SER A 89 -14.00 7.21 -5.57
N ARG A 90 -14.04 7.66 -4.31
CA ARG A 90 -15.26 8.10 -3.61
C ARG A 90 -16.38 7.04 -3.58
N ARG A 91 -16.04 5.75 -3.68
CA ARG A 91 -17.03 4.66 -3.67
C ARG A 91 -17.48 4.29 -2.26
N MET A 92 -16.65 4.54 -1.24
CA MET A 92 -16.97 4.30 0.16
C MET A 92 -16.88 5.59 0.98
N PRO A 93 -17.85 5.84 1.90
CA PRO A 93 -19.14 5.15 2.08
C PRO A 93 -20.03 5.18 0.83
N PRO A 94 -20.93 4.18 0.66
CA PRO A 94 -21.80 4.12 -0.52
C PRO A 94 -22.82 5.25 -0.54
N VAL A 95 -23.36 5.52 -1.72
CA VAL A 95 -24.39 6.55 -1.92
C VAL A 95 -25.58 6.32 -0.99
N GLY A 96 -26.09 7.40 -0.37
CA GLY A 96 -27.19 7.35 0.60
C GLY A 96 -26.75 7.09 2.05
N ARG A 97 -25.47 7.01 2.34
CA ARG A 97 -24.92 6.98 3.70
C ARG A 97 -24.21 8.30 4.03
N PRO A 98 -24.09 8.67 5.32
CA PRO A 98 -23.24 9.77 5.72
C PRO A 98 -21.83 9.62 5.18
N ARG A 99 -21.24 10.72 4.72
CA ARG A 99 -19.93 10.73 4.06
C ARG A 99 -19.07 11.85 4.66
N PRO A 100 -17.76 11.65 4.82
CA PRO A 100 -16.85 12.71 5.21
C PRO A 100 -16.80 13.84 4.17
N ALA A 101 -16.31 15.00 4.57
CA ALA A 101 -16.00 16.09 3.65
C ALA A 101 -14.88 15.71 2.68
N ASP A 102 -14.81 16.37 1.53
CA ASP A 102 -13.82 16.04 0.49
C ASP A 102 -12.38 16.22 1.00
N GLU A 103 -12.13 17.24 1.81
CA GLU A 103 -10.82 17.47 2.43
C GLU A 103 -10.43 16.33 3.37
N THR A 104 -11.39 15.72 4.07
CA THR A 104 -11.16 14.56 4.93
C THR A 104 -10.81 13.33 4.10
N TYR A 105 -11.49 13.10 2.98
CA TYR A 105 -11.13 12.03 2.05
C TYR A 105 -9.69 12.18 1.56
N ASP A 106 -9.31 13.38 1.13
CA ASP A 106 -7.99 13.63 0.58
C ASP A 106 -6.90 13.51 1.64
N ALA A 107 -7.16 13.99 2.85
CA ALA A 107 -6.24 13.83 3.97
C ALA A 107 -6.02 12.36 4.33
N LEU A 108 -7.12 11.57 4.44
CA LEU A 108 -7.04 10.14 4.74
C LEU A 108 -6.32 9.35 3.65
N ALA A 109 -6.65 9.62 2.38
CA ALA A 109 -6.02 8.94 1.26
C ALA A 109 -4.53 9.25 1.20
N SER A 110 -4.13 10.50 1.38
CA SER A 110 -2.72 10.91 1.35
C SER A 110 -1.93 10.36 2.54
N TRP A 111 -2.54 10.32 3.72
CA TRP A 111 -1.91 9.71 4.88
C TRP A 111 -1.68 8.22 4.67
N LEU A 112 -2.72 7.49 4.23
CA LEU A 112 -2.66 6.05 4.01
C LEU A 112 -1.62 5.68 2.94
N GLU A 113 -1.58 6.40 1.83
CA GLU A 113 -0.58 6.27 0.77
C GLU A 113 0.84 6.47 1.33
N SER A 114 1.05 7.54 2.12
CA SER A 114 2.34 7.83 2.73
C SER A 114 2.80 6.72 3.70
N GLU A 115 1.92 6.12 4.49
CA GLU A 115 2.27 5.04 5.41
C GLU A 115 2.62 3.73 4.66
N ILE A 116 1.89 3.41 3.59
CA ILE A 116 2.19 2.27 2.72
C ILE A 116 3.55 2.48 2.06
N ASP A 117 3.76 3.61 1.40
CA ASP A 117 5.00 3.92 0.68
C ASP A 117 6.23 3.90 1.58
N GLN A 118 6.11 4.41 2.81
CA GLN A 118 7.21 4.42 3.76
C GLN A 118 7.55 3.01 4.26
N PHE A 119 6.53 2.18 4.48
CA PHE A 119 6.76 0.79 4.87
C PHE A 119 7.46 0.02 3.75
N GLU A 120 6.97 0.13 2.51
CA GLU A 120 7.55 -0.52 1.34
C GLU A 120 8.99 -0.04 1.04
N ALA A 121 9.24 1.26 1.19
CA ALA A 121 10.59 1.81 1.04
C ALA A 121 11.58 1.28 2.09
N ALA A 122 11.09 1.03 3.31
CA ALA A 122 11.90 0.46 4.39
C ALA A 122 12.05 -1.07 4.28
N ASN A 123 11.09 -1.74 3.63
CA ASN A 123 11.02 -3.19 3.48
C ASN A 123 10.82 -3.59 2.01
N PRO A 124 11.75 -3.25 1.11
CA PRO A 124 11.55 -3.45 -0.31
C PRO A 124 11.33 -4.94 -0.62
N ASN A 125 10.16 -5.24 -1.16
CA ASN A 125 9.77 -6.57 -1.61
C ASN A 125 9.29 -6.49 -3.07
N PRO A 126 10.21 -6.54 -4.05
CA PRO A 126 9.85 -6.43 -5.47
C PRO A 126 9.00 -7.61 -5.97
N GLY A 127 8.53 -8.45 -5.06
CA GLY A 127 7.88 -9.70 -5.39
C GLY A 127 8.90 -10.74 -5.88
N ARG A 128 8.58 -12.01 -5.73
CA ARG A 128 9.27 -13.09 -6.40
C ARG A 128 8.28 -13.78 -7.33
N THR A 129 8.52 -13.68 -8.62
CA THR A 129 7.91 -14.63 -9.55
C THR A 129 8.63 -15.96 -9.39
N GLU A 130 7.89 -17.06 -9.41
CA GLU A 130 8.50 -18.38 -9.54
C GLU A 130 9.44 -18.38 -10.75
N ALA A 131 10.65 -18.91 -10.56
CA ALA A 131 11.69 -18.89 -11.58
C ALA A 131 11.30 -19.69 -12.84
N PHE A 132 10.39 -20.66 -12.68
CA PHE A 132 9.91 -21.52 -13.75
C PHE A 132 8.40 -21.65 -13.70
N HIS A 133 7.76 -21.28 -14.78
CA HIS A 133 6.34 -21.51 -15.04
C HIS A 133 6.19 -21.98 -16.50
N ARG A 134 5.07 -22.60 -16.83
CA ARG A 134 4.77 -22.90 -18.23
C ARG A 134 4.45 -21.62 -18.99
N LEU A 135 4.65 -21.65 -20.28
CA LEU A 135 4.21 -20.55 -21.13
C LEU A 135 2.68 -20.50 -21.20
N ASN A 136 2.09 -19.31 -21.18
CA ASN A 136 0.71 -19.12 -21.57
C ASN A 136 0.58 -19.24 -23.10
N ARG A 137 -0.67 -19.23 -23.63
CA ARG A 137 -0.92 -19.37 -25.07
C ARG A 137 -0.17 -18.33 -25.91
N ALA A 138 -0.17 -17.07 -25.51
CA ALA A 138 0.48 -15.99 -26.25
C ALA A 138 2.01 -16.15 -26.24
N GLU A 139 2.58 -16.48 -25.09
CA GLU A 139 4.01 -16.75 -24.93
C GLU A 139 4.44 -17.98 -25.74
N TYR A 140 3.61 -19.03 -25.73
CA TYR A 140 3.86 -20.25 -26.54
C TYR A 140 3.86 -19.94 -28.05
N ALA A 141 2.85 -19.20 -28.54
CA ALA A 141 2.78 -18.78 -29.95
C ALA A 141 4.01 -17.96 -30.34
N ASN A 142 4.39 -17.01 -29.50
CA ASN A 142 5.57 -16.17 -29.73
C ASN A 142 6.85 -17.01 -29.74
N ALA A 143 7.02 -17.94 -28.80
CA ALA A 143 8.18 -18.81 -28.76
C ALA A 143 8.30 -19.70 -30.00
N VAL A 144 7.18 -20.30 -30.46
CA VAL A 144 7.15 -21.11 -31.69
C VAL A 144 7.49 -20.28 -32.91
N ARG A 145 6.90 -19.09 -33.03
CA ARG A 145 7.22 -18.19 -34.14
C ARG A 145 8.67 -17.77 -34.14
N ASP A 146 9.22 -17.39 -33.00
CA ASP A 146 10.56 -16.83 -32.88
C ASP A 146 11.65 -17.91 -33.06
N LEU A 147 11.38 -19.14 -32.62
CA LEU A 147 12.34 -20.26 -32.74
C LEU A 147 12.25 -21.02 -34.06
N LEU A 148 11.02 -21.19 -34.59
CA LEU A 148 10.77 -22.07 -35.74
C LEU A 148 10.24 -21.32 -36.96
N ALA A 149 9.98 -20.01 -36.85
CA ALA A 149 9.37 -19.20 -37.92
C ALA A 149 7.99 -19.75 -38.36
N LEU A 150 7.23 -20.34 -37.44
CA LEU A 150 5.92 -20.93 -37.68
C LEU A 150 4.84 -20.11 -36.94
N ASP A 151 3.77 -19.77 -37.65
CA ASP A 151 2.55 -19.28 -37.05
C ASP A 151 1.64 -20.46 -36.73
N VAL A 152 1.25 -20.59 -35.45
CA VAL A 152 0.41 -21.70 -34.96
C VAL A 152 -0.88 -21.16 -34.39
N ASP A 153 -1.98 -21.86 -34.64
CA ASP A 153 -3.26 -21.60 -33.98
C ASP A 153 -3.25 -22.21 -32.57
N VAL A 154 -2.77 -21.43 -31.62
CA VAL A 154 -2.65 -21.88 -30.22
C VAL A 154 -3.99 -22.15 -29.57
N GLU A 155 -5.08 -21.51 -30.01
CA GLU A 155 -6.42 -21.73 -29.46
C GLU A 155 -6.96 -23.11 -29.84
N ALA A 156 -6.61 -23.59 -31.02
CA ALA A 156 -6.95 -24.96 -31.44
C ALA A 156 -6.05 -26.03 -30.77
N LEU A 157 -4.82 -25.66 -30.41
CA LEU A 157 -3.83 -26.61 -29.89
C LEU A 157 -3.88 -26.76 -28.35
N LEU A 158 -4.02 -25.67 -27.63
CA LEU A 158 -3.88 -25.63 -26.17
C LEU A 158 -5.20 -25.22 -25.48
N PRO A 159 -5.49 -25.76 -24.28
CA PRO A 159 -6.62 -25.30 -23.49
C PRO A 159 -6.42 -23.83 -23.10
N ALA A 160 -7.51 -23.14 -22.73
CA ALA A 160 -7.43 -21.76 -22.23
C ALA A 160 -6.58 -21.69 -20.97
N ASP A 161 -5.90 -20.56 -20.83
CA ASP A 161 -5.16 -20.27 -19.61
C ASP A 161 -6.14 -19.78 -18.52
N ASP A 162 -5.82 -20.12 -17.28
CA ASP A 162 -6.47 -19.51 -16.13
C ASP A 162 -5.97 -18.08 -15.96
N ILE A 163 -6.79 -17.22 -15.38
CA ILE A 163 -6.45 -15.85 -15.04
C ILE A 163 -6.45 -15.65 -13.53
N ASP A 164 -5.58 -14.76 -13.05
CA ASP A 164 -5.58 -14.39 -11.64
C ASP A 164 -6.76 -13.48 -11.27
N GLU A 165 -6.87 -13.12 -9.99
CA GLU A 165 -7.93 -12.24 -9.50
C GLU A 165 -7.86 -10.80 -10.07
N HIS A 166 -6.76 -10.41 -10.70
CA HIS A 166 -6.54 -9.12 -11.34
C HIS A 166 -6.72 -9.16 -12.86
N GLY A 167 -6.93 -10.34 -13.44
CA GLY A 167 -7.15 -10.55 -14.87
C GLY A 167 -5.90 -10.82 -15.69
N PHE A 168 -4.78 -11.20 -15.05
CA PHE A 168 -3.54 -11.57 -15.72
C PHE A 168 -3.47 -13.08 -15.97
N ASP A 169 -3.08 -13.48 -17.17
CA ASP A 169 -2.92 -14.87 -17.60
C ASP A 169 -1.43 -15.31 -17.68
N ASN A 170 -0.52 -14.48 -17.21
CA ASN A 170 0.92 -14.72 -17.24
C ASN A 170 1.55 -14.82 -15.84
N MET A 171 0.74 -14.98 -14.80
CA MET A 171 1.22 -15.17 -13.45
C MET A 171 1.56 -16.64 -13.19
N ALA A 172 2.72 -16.89 -12.61
CA ALA A 172 3.22 -18.25 -12.33
C ALA A 172 2.23 -19.09 -11.49
N ASP A 173 1.56 -18.44 -10.53
CA ASP A 173 0.62 -19.09 -9.61
C ASP A 173 -0.63 -19.67 -10.30
N VAL A 174 -1.03 -19.10 -11.45
CA VAL A 174 -2.19 -19.58 -12.21
C VAL A 174 -1.79 -20.47 -13.39
N LEU A 175 -0.55 -20.40 -13.85
CA LEU A 175 -0.05 -21.19 -14.98
C LEU A 175 0.28 -22.64 -14.56
N THR A 176 -0.71 -23.35 -14.04
CA THR A 176 -0.56 -24.75 -13.64
C THR A 176 -0.58 -25.70 -14.85
N VAL A 177 -0.03 -26.89 -14.68
CA VAL A 177 -0.07 -27.96 -15.70
C VAL A 177 -1.24 -28.86 -15.41
N SER A 178 -2.38 -28.63 -16.08
CA SER A 178 -3.56 -29.48 -15.96
C SER A 178 -3.38 -30.82 -16.71
N PRO A 179 -4.13 -31.89 -16.35
CA PRO A 179 -4.14 -33.12 -17.13
C PRO A 179 -4.48 -32.91 -18.60
N ALA A 180 -5.43 -32.02 -18.91
CA ALA A 180 -5.82 -31.70 -20.28
C ALA A 180 -4.68 -31.04 -21.07
N LEU A 181 -3.88 -30.16 -20.42
CA LEU A 181 -2.70 -29.57 -21.03
C LEU A 181 -1.61 -30.63 -21.26
N MET A 182 -1.39 -31.52 -20.29
CA MET A 182 -0.41 -32.61 -20.40
C MET A 182 -0.76 -33.54 -21.57
N GLU A 183 -2.02 -33.89 -21.77
CA GLU A 183 -2.46 -34.69 -22.93
C GLU A 183 -2.20 -34.00 -24.27
N ARG A 184 -2.14 -32.66 -24.32
CA ARG A 184 -1.82 -31.93 -25.56
C ARG A 184 -0.34 -31.87 -25.84
N TYR A 185 0.50 -32.02 -24.83
CA TYR A 185 1.95 -32.05 -24.99
C TYR A 185 2.52 -33.44 -25.35
N LEU A 186 1.73 -34.50 -25.14
CA LEU A 186 2.09 -35.91 -25.48
C LEU A 186 1.59 -36.31 -26.85
#